data_02aa31336b705e9c98bd2a629fc27924
#
_entry.id   02aa31336b705e9c98bd2a629fc27924
#
_cell.length_a   1.000
_cell.length_b   1.000
_cell.length_c   1.000
_cell.angle_alpha   90.00
_cell.angle_beta   90.00
_cell.angle_gamma   90.00
#
_symmetry.space_group_name_H-M   'P 1'
#
loop_
_entity.id
_entity.type
_entity.pdbx_description
1 polymer ?
#
loop_
_entity_poly.entity_id
_entity_poly.type
_entity_poly.pdbx_seq_one_letter_code
_entity_poly.pdbx_strand_id
1 'polypeptide(L)'
;VLQAAGRCNREGRSAMGHTFVFSLAAEKRKLFGSMADSNNARLNLPEDSDWFAPSTMKAYFCQLYSRKQTFDEKDIKHWLYKPTELCFETASKEFHLIDDTSINVIINWENSMELIEQLKESGCTYSLVKQLAKFTVGIRSYDFKQLKGYGLVEEILEGIYVLADRSQYNKATGLSLDNHWLEEVLMI
;
A
#
# COMPACT_ATOMS: atom_id res chain seq x y z
N VAL A 1 9.79 11.26 -6.65
CA VAL A 1 10.24 11.80 -7.95
C VAL A 1 11.68 11.41 -8.20
N LEU A 2 12.67 11.83 -7.38
CA LEU A 2 14.12 11.59 -7.61
C LEU A 2 14.49 10.12 -7.76
N GLN A 3 13.97 9.22 -6.90
CA GLN A 3 14.23 7.78 -7.01
C GLN A 3 13.66 7.18 -8.31
N ALA A 4 12.49 7.62 -8.74
CA ALA A 4 11.91 7.19 -10.00
C ALA A 4 12.72 7.71 -11.20
N ALA A 5 13.13 8.97 -11.16
CA ALA A 5 13.97 9.58 -12.17
C ALA A 5 15.34 8.86 -12.29
N GLY A 6 15.97 8.52 -11.16
CA GLY A 6 17.23 7.76 -11.13
C GLY A 6 17.11 6.32 -11.66
N ARG A 7 15.90 5.80 -11.85
CA ARG A 7 15.65 4.49 -12.47
C ARG A 7 15.25 4.55 -13.94
N CYS A 8 14.95 5.74 -14.46
CA CYS A 8 14.45 5.93 -15.82
C CYS A 8 15.44 5.46 -16.89
N ASN A 9 16.74 5.69 -16.70
CA ASN A 9 17.80 5.26 -17.62
C ASN A 9 18.98 4.65 -16.85
N ARG A 10 18.70 3.77 -15.90
CA ARG A 10 19.69 3.23 -14.96
C ARG A 10 20.87 2.53 -15.64
N GLU A 11 20.62 1.88 -16.77
CA GLU A 11 21.63 1.11 -17.51
C GLU A 11 22.28 1.94 -18.62
N GLY A 12 21.94 3.21 -18.76
CA GLY A 12 22.54 4.11 -19.75
C GLY A 12 22.28 3.70 -21.20
N ARG A 13 21.19 2.95 -21.48
CA ARG A 13 20.87 2.48 -22.86
C ARG A 13 20.40 3.59 -23.78
N SER A 14 19.93 4.69 -23.21
CA SER A 14 19.51 5.89 -23.93
C SER A 14 20.42 7.05 -23.59
N ALA A 15 20.58 8.00 -24.50
CA ALA A 15 21.36 9.21 -24.25
C ALA A 15 20.76 10.07 -23.11
N MET A 16 19.42 10.03 -22.98
CA MET A 16 18.68 10.74 -21.95
C MET A 16 17.44 9.93 -21.54
N GLY A 17 17.10 9.98 -20.24
CA GLY A 17 15.84 9.45 -19.69
C GLY A 17 14.86 10.59 -19.43
N HIS A 18 13.57 10.35 -19.68
CA HIS A 18 12.50 11.30 -19.40
C HIS A 18 11.62 10.78 -18.27
N THR A 19 11.38 11.61 -17.26
CA THR A 19 10.46 11.32 -16.15
C THR A 19 9.33 12.31 -16.17
N PHE A 20 8.09 11.82 -16.26
CA PHE A 20 6.91 12.65 -16.26
C PHE A 20 6.25 12.61 -14.89
N VAL A 21 5.96 13.78 -14.33
CA VAL A 21 5.20 13.94 -13.08
C VAL A 21 3.85 14.51 -13.44
N PHE A 22 2.78 13.82 -13.07
CA PHE A 22 1.41 14.26 -13.33
C PHE A 22 0.53 14.02 -12.12
N SER A 23 -0.56 14.74 -12.04
CA SER A 23 -1.63 14.51 -11.06
C SER A 23 -2.93 14.23 -11.79
N LEU A 24 -3.71 13.27 -11.26
CA LEU A 24 -5.03 12.98 -11.79
C LEU A 24 -6.01 14.07 -11.35
N ALA A 25 -6.70 14.72 -12.30
CA ALA A 25 -7.60 15.83 -12.03
C ALA A 25 -8.87 15.42 -11.26
N ALA A 26 -9.28 14.13 -11.38
CA ALA A 26 -10.58 13.66 -10.93
C ALA A 26 -10.66 13.27 -9.43
N GLU A 27 -9.55 13.01 -8.75
CA GLU A 27 -9.59 12.50 -7.39
C GLU A 27 -8.72 13.33 -6.44
N LYS A 28 -9.36 14.16 -5.63
CA LYS A 28 -8.73 14.70 -4.41
C LYS A 28 -8.70 13.60 -3.34
N ARG A 29 -7.89 12.56 -3.54
CA ARG A 29 -7.66 11.58 -2.49
C ARG A 29 -6.98 12.25 -1.31
N LYS A 30 -7.61 12.13 -0.14
CA LYS A 30 -7.02 12.64 1.09
C LYS A 30 -5.79 11.80 1.42
N LEU A 31 -4.63 12.42 1.43
CA LEU A 31 -3.38 11.79 1.84
C LEU A 31 -3.33 11.72 3.37
N PHE A 32 -2.80 10.62 3.90
CA PHE A 32 -2.69 10.39 5.34
C PHE A 32 -1.25 10.04 5.72
N GLY A 33 -0.92 10.24 7.01
CA GLY A 33 0.37 9.88 7.59
C GLY A 33 1.56 10.48 6.84
N SER A 34 2.60 9.70 6.66
CA SER A 34 3.87 10.11 6.04
C SER A 34 3.71 10.66 4.62
N MET A 35 2.69 10.21 3.86
CA MET A 35 2.41 10.74 2.52
C MET A 35 1.86 12.17 2.58
N ALA A 36 1.01 12.47 3.56
CA ALA A 36 0.50 13.82 3.79
C ALA A 36 1.63 14.77 4.19
N ASP A 37 2.49 14.34 5.11
CA ASP A 37 3.66 15.11 5.56
C ASP A 37 4.61 15.40 4.39
N SER A 38 4.90 14.39 3.59
CA SER A 38 5.75 14.52 2.41
C SER A 38 5.16 15.47 1.37
N ASN A 39 3.86 15.40 1.14
CA ASN A 39 3.19 16.31 0.22
C ASN A 39 3.17 17.74 0.74
N ASN A 40 2.92 17.94 2.03
CA ASN A 40 2.95 19.25 2.66
C ASN A 40 4.37 19.86 2.62
N ALA A 41 5.42 19.06 2.88
CA ALA A 41 6.79 19.52 2.76
C ALA A 41 7.10 19.96 1.31
N ARG A 42 6.59 19.24 0.31
CA ARG A 42 6.72 19.59 -1.10
C ARG A 42 6.02 20.91 -1.44
N LEU A 43 4.79 21.11 -0.97
CA LEU A 43 3.98 22.30 -1.26
C LEU A 43 4.56 23.59 -0.65
N ASN A 44 5.43 23.48 0.35
CA ASN A 44 6.12 24.62 0.95
C ASN A 44 7.44 25.00 0.23
N LEU A 45 7.81 24.29 -0.82
CA LEU A 45 8.93 24.66 -1.69
C LEU A 45 8.43 25.59 -2.82
N PRO A 46 9.27 26.51 -3.32
CA PRO A 46 8.96 27.30 -4.50
C PRO A 46 8.59 26.42 -5.70
N GLU A 47 7.63 26.85 -6.51
CA GLU A 47 7.13 26.08 -7.66
C GLU A 47 8.19 25.85 -8.73
N ASP A 48 9.10 26.81 -8.89
CA ASP A 48 10.21 26.78 -9.84
C ASP A 48 11.46 26.06 -9.33
N SER A 49 11.37 25.37 -8.17
CA SER A 49 12.50 24.68 -7.56
C SER A 49 13.05 23.57 -8.47
N ASP A 50 14.36 23.58 -8.68
CA ASP A 50 15.04 22.45 -9.31
C ASP A 50 15.07 21.25 -8.34
N TRP A 51 14.27 20.24 -8.64
CA TRP A 51 14.15 19.02 -7.82
C TRP A 51 15.42 18.19 -7.73
N PHE A 52 16.38 18.39 -8.63
CA PHE A 52 17.66 17.70 -8.62
C PHE A 52 18.76 18.47 -7.87
N ALA A 53 18.50 19.72 -7.53
CA ALA A 53 19.47 20.51 -6.77
C ALA A 53 19.57 20.03 -5.31
N PRO A 54 20.80 19.83 -4.78
CA PRO A 54 21.00 19.46 -3.38
C PRO A 54 20.38 20.45 -2.38
N SER A 55 20.33 21.73 -2.72
CA SER A 55 19.68 22.78 -1.92
C SER A 55 18.18 22.55 -1.77
N THR A 56 17.50 22.18 -2.84
CA THR A 56 16.05 21.86 -2.82
C THR A 56 15.80 20.61 -2.00
N MET A 57 16.63 19.57 -2.14
CA MET A 57 16.54 18.37 -1.31
C MET A 57 16.70 18.70 0.18
N LYS A 58 17.71 19.51 0.52
CA LYS A 58 17.92 19.95 1.90
C LYS A 58 16.73 20.72 2.43
N ALA A 59 16.20 21.68 1.68
CA ALA A 59 15.02 22.44 2.05
C ALA A 59 13.81 21.55 2.26
N TYR A 60 13.55 20.58 1.37
CA TYR A 60 12.49 19.61 1.51
C TYR A 60 12.60 18.82 2.82
N PHE A 61 13.76 18.24 3.13
CA PHE A 61 13.94 17.47 4.36
C PHE A 61 13.88 18.36 5.62
N CYS A 62 14.35 19.59 5.57
CA CYS A 62 14.15 20.54 6.65
C CYS A 62 12.66 20.79 6.92
N GLN A 63 11.86 20.99 5.88
CA GLN A 63 10.41 21.15 6.02
C GLN A 63 9.72 19.88 6.56
N LEU A 64 10.14 18.70 6.07
CA LEU A 64 9.57 17.43 6.48
C LEU A 64 9.85 17.14 7.96
N TYR A 65 11.08 17.38 8.42
CA TYR A 65 11.51 17.01 9.76
C TYR A 65 11.22 18.08 10.82
N SER A 66 11.11 19.36 10.44
CA SER A 66 10.81 20.43 11.39
C SER A 66 9.43 20.30 12.06
N ARG A 67 8.53 19.53 11.47
CA ARG A 67 7.18 19.29 11.98
C ARG A 67 7.08 18.07 12.88
N LYS A 68 8.10 17.22 12.91
CA LYS A 68 8.09 16.03 13.75
C LYS A 68 8.50 16.38 15.17
N GLN A 69 7.65 16.04 16.13
CA GLN A 69 7.94 16.22 17.55
C GLN A 69 8.98 15.21 18.05
N THR A 70 8.98 14.02 17.46
CA THR A 70 9.94 12.95 17.74
C THR A 70 10.23 12.16 16.48
N PHE A 71 11.43 11.57 16.42
CA PHE A 71 11.81 10.59 15.40
C PHE A 71 11.64 9.15 15.88
N ASP A 72 11.15 8.96 17.09
CA ASP A 72 10.95 7.67 17.74
C ASP A 72 9.52 7.57 18.30
N GLU A 73 8.53 7.70 17.42
CA GLU A 73 7.11 7.68 17.77
C GLU A 73 6.66 6.36 18.41
N LYS A 74 7.37 5.26 18.12
CA LYS A 74 7.09 3.91 18.63
C LYS A 74 7.98 3.55 19.84
N ASP A 75 8.75 4.52 20.34
CA ASP A 75 9.66 4.36 21.48
C ASP A 75 10.64 3.17 21.34
N ILE A 76 11.13 2.97 20.11
CA ILE A 76 12.06 1.87 19.79
C ILE A 76 13.33 1.96 20.61
N LYS A 77 13.83 3.19 20.88
CA LYS A 77 15.01 3.39 21.71
C LYS A 77 14.83 2.85 23.11
N HIS A 78 13.65 3.03 23.71
CA HIS A 78 13.33 2.47 25.01
C HIS A 78 13.54 0.95 25.05
N TRP A 79 13.06 0.24 24.04
CA TRP A 79 13.20 -1.22 23.97
C TRP A 79 14.63 -1.68 23.71
N LEU A 80 15.41 -0.93 22.92
CA LEU A 80 16.79 -1.27 22.61
C LEU A 80 17.79 -0.93 23.71
N TYR A 81 17.52 0.08 24.53
CA TYR A 81 18.45 0.59 25.53
C TYR A 81 17.98 0.34 26.98
N LYS A 82 17.10 -0.64 27.20
CA LYS A 82 16.76 -1.08 28.57
C LYS A 82 17.99 -1.64 29.26
N PRO A 83 18.36 -1.13 30.45
CA PRO A 83 19.61 -1.56 31.14
C PRO A 83 19.60 -3.02 31.55
N THR A 84 18.43 -3.59 31.84
CA THR A 84 18.26 -4.92 32.45
C THR A 84 17.75 -6.00 31.49
N GLU A 85 17.22 -5.60 30.32
CA GLU A 85 16.60 -6.52 29.38
C GLU A 85 16.85 -6.07 27.94
N LEU A 86 17.30 -7.00 27.10
CA LEU A 86 17.44 -6.78 25.67
C LEU A 86 16.13 -7.17 24.97
N CYS A 87 15.25 -6.21 24.74
CA CYS A 87 13.93 -6.44 24.16
C CYS A 87 13.94 -6.36 22.61
N PHE A 88 14.89 -7.04 21.95
CA PHE A 88 15.03 -6.99 20.49
C PHE A 88 13.78 -7.51 19.76
N GLU A 89 13.13 -8.53 20.27
CA GLU A 89 11.91 -9.06 19.66
C GLU A 89 10.79 -8.03 19.68
N THR A 90 10.59 -7.34 20.82
CA THR A 90 9.60 -6.27 20.94
C THR A 90 9.93 -5.11 20.03
N ALA A 91 11.19 -4.65 20.03
CA ALA A 91 11.65 -3.59 19.13
C ALA A 91 11.42 -3.95 17.64
N SER A 92 11.68 -5.21 17.27
CA SER A 92 11.45 -5.70 15.90
C SER A 92 9.96 -5.75 15.54
N LYS A 93 9.10 -6.12 16.47
CA LYS A 93 7.64 -6.12 16.24
C LYS A 93 7.06 -4.72 16.13
N GLU A 94 7.59 -3.76 16.87
CA GLU A 94 7.15 -2.37 16.83
C GLU A 94 7.76 -1.59 15.66
N PHE A 95 8.95 -1.99 15.20
CA PHE A 95 9.62 -1.32 14.10
C PHE A 95 9.10 -1.78 12.75
N HIS A 96 8.26 -0.95 12.14
CA HIS A 96 7.82 -1.11 10.77
C HIS A 96 8.27 0.09 9.94
N LEU A 97 9.09 -0.16 8.91
CA LEU A 97 9.51 0.86 7.96
C LEU A 97 8.32 1.35 7.11
N ILE A 98 7.42 0.42 6.79
CA ILE A 98 6.17 0.67 6.09
C ILE A 98 5.09 0.00 6.93
N ASP A 99 4.16 0.79 7.45
CA ASP A 99 2.98 0.26 8.14
C ASP A 99 2.04 -0.31 7.07
N ASP A 100 2.10 -1.62 6.87
CA ASP A 100 1.17 -2.33 5.99
C ASP A 100 -0.07 -2.73 6.81
N THR A 101 -1.12 -1.93 6.66
CA THR A 101 -2.44 -2.20 7.24
C THR A 101 -3.38 -2.84 6.22
N SER A 102 -2.84 -3.34 5.11
CA SER A 102 -3.64 -3.97 4.07
C SER A 102 -4.12 -5.36 4.51
N ILE A 103 -5.33 -5.69 4.10
CA ILE A 103 -5.91 -7.01 4.25
C ILE A 103 -5.86 -7.67 2.88
N ASN A 104 -5.31 -8.86 2.84
CA ASN A 104 -5.14 -9.61 1.61
C ASN A 104 -6.44 -10.32 1.22
N VAL A 105 -6.91 -10.07 0.00
CA VAL A 105 -8.09 -10.72 -0.60
C VAL A 105 -7.65 -11.48 -1.85
N ILE A 106 -7.97 -12.75 -1.92
CA ILE A 106 -7.71 -13.61 -3.07
C ILE A 106 -8.78 -13.33 -4.12
N ILE A 107 -8.35 -13.05 -5.33
CA ILE A 107 -9.23 -12.83 -6.47
C ILE A 107 -9.50 -14.18 -7.12
N ASN A 108 -10.79 -14.51 -7.28
CA ASN A 108 -11.25 -15.69 -8.00
C ASN A 108 -11.05 -15.48 -9.51
N TRP A 109 -9.85 -15.77 -10.02
CA TRP A 109 -9.44 -15.50 -11.39
C TRP A 109 -8.60 -16.65 -11.97
N GLU A 110 -8.90 -17.07 -13.20
CA GLU A 110 -8.17 -18.15 -13.91
C GLU A 110 -8.07 -19.42 -13.06
N ASN A 111 -6.86 -19.92 -12.85
CA ASN A 111 -6.58 -21.15 -12.11
C ASN A 111 -6.66 -20.98 -10.57
N SER A 112 -6.99 -19.78 -10.07
CA SER A 112 -7.10 -19.58 -8.62
C SER A 112 -8.24 -20.38 -7.99
N MET A 113 -9.28 -20.72 -8.75
CA MET A 113 -10.41 -21.52 -8.24
C MET A 113 -9.96 -22.88 -7.74
N GLU A 114 -9.15 -23.59 -8.53
CA GLU A 114 -8.63 -24.91 -8.14
C GLU A 114 -7.77 -24.82 -6.87
N LEU A 115 -6.95 -23.76 -6.77
CA LEU A 115 -6.12 -23.49 -5.59
C LEU A 115 -6.97 -23.13 -4.36
N ILE A 116 -8.07 -22.39 -4.55
CA ILE A 116 -9.01 -22.05 -3.48
C ILE A 116 -9.72 -23.30 -2.96
N GLU A 117 -10.16 -24.20 -3.84
CA GLU A 117 -10.78 -25.46 -3.43
C GLU A 117 -9.76 -26.36 -2.69
N GLN A 118 -8.52 -26.47 -3.18
CA GLN A 118 -7.46 -27.18 -2.47
C GLN A 118 -7.21 -26.56 -1.08
N LEU A 119 -7.27 -25.23 -0.96
CA LEU A 119 -7.11 -24.54 0.32
C LEU A 119 -8.24 -24.88 1.30
N LYS A 120 -9.48 -24.98 0.82
CA LYS A 120 -10.63 -25.41 1.64
C LYS A 120 -10.51 -26.85 2.11
N GLU A 121 -10.02 -27.75 1.24
CA GLU A 121 -9.92 -29.19 1.54
C GLU A 121 -8.69 -29.54 2.40
N SER A 122 -7.52 -28.99 2.04
CA SER A 122 -6.23 -29.39 2.64
C SER A 122 -5.74 -28.43 3.73
N GLY A 123 -6.41 -27.29 3.89
CA GLY A 123 -5.97 -26.24 4.79
C GLY A 123 -4.80 -25.41 4.23
N CYS A 124 -4.28 -24.53 5.07
CA CYS A 124 -3.24 -23.56 4.69
C CYS A 124 -1.84 -24.23 4.68
N THR A 125 -1.25 -24.40 3.50
CA THR A 125 0.15 -24.82 3.34
C THR A 125 0.99 -23.72 2.72
N TYR A 126 2.28 -23.66 3.04
CA TYR A 126 3.21 -22.64 2.50
C TYR A 126 3.24 -22.65 0.96
N SER A 127 3.25 -23.83 0.35
CA SER A 127 3.27 -23.97 -1.11
C SER A 127 2.01 -23.38 -1.75
N LEU A 128 0.85 -23.64 -1.17
CA LEU A 128 -0.45 -23.19 -1.67
C LEU A 128 -0.59 -21.69 -1.51
N VAL A 129 -0.21 -21.14 -0.35
CA VAL A 129 -0.20 -19.69 -0.11
C VAL A 129 0.71 -18.96 -1.10
N LYS A 130 1.89 -19.52 -1.37
CA LYS A 130 2.83 -18.94 -2.36
C LYS A 130 2.24 -18.92 -3.77
N GLN A 131 1.49 -19.93 -4.16
CA GLN A 131 0.81 -19.98 -5.46
C GLN A 131 -0.35 -18.98 -5.51
N LEU A 132 -1.16 -18.90 -4.44
CA LEU A 132 -2.29 -17.95 -4.31
C LEU A 132 -1.84 -16.49 -4.22
N ALA A 133 -0.63 -16.21 -3.76
CA ALA A 133 -0.09 -14.85 -3.69
C ALA A 133 -0.12 -14.10 -5.03
N LYS A 134 -0.09 -14.80 -6.16
CA LYS A 134 -0.19 -14.22 -7.51
C LYS A 134 -1.60 -13.67 -7.81
N PHE A 135 -2.60 -14.17 -7.09
CA PHE A 135 -4.00 -13.81 -7.24
C PHE A 135 -4.50 -12.96 -6.07
N THR A 136 -3.60 -12.45 -5.24
CA THR A 136 -3.94 -11.72 -4.02
C THR A 136 -3.76 -10.22 -4.23
N VAL A 137 -4.74 -9.45 -3.77
CA VAL A 137 -4.72 -7.99 -3.77
C VAL A 137 -4.78 -7.49 -2.32
N GLY A 138 -3.87 -6.61 -1.95
CA GLY A 138 -3.89 -5.92 -0.66
C GLY A 138 -4.89 -4.77 -0.67
N ILE A 139 -5.86 -4.79 0.22
CA ILE A 139 -6.93 -3.80 0.34
C ILE A 139 -6.79 -3.09 1.69
N ARG A 140 -7.01 -1.77 1.72
CA ARG A 140 -7.01 -1.01 2.98
C ARG A 140 -8.13 -1.51 3.90
N SER A 141 -7.89 -1.52 5.20
CA SER A 141 -8.87 -1.98 6.20
C SER A 141 -10.23 -1.28 6.08
N TYR A 142 -10.27 0.00 5.68
CA TYR A 142 -11.52 0.72 5.46
C TYR A 142 -12.31 0.14 4.28
N ASP A 143 -11.66 0.00 3.13
CA ASP A 143 -12.26 -0.53 1.90
C ASP A 143 -12.68 -1.99 2.08
N PHE A 144 -11.87 -2.78 2.80
CA PHE A 144 -12.20 -4.17 3.15
C PHE A 144 -13.47 -4.28 3.98
N LYS A 145 -13.65 -3.41 4.98
CA LYS A 145 -14.86 -3.39 5.80
C LYS A 145 -16.11 -3.12 4.96
N GLN A 146 -16.02 -2.24 3.98
CA GLN A 146 -17.10 -1.97 3.05
C GLN A 146 -17.41 -3.19 2.20
N LEU A 147 -16.41 -3.79 1.54
CA LEU A 147 -16.60 -4.99 0.72
C LEU A 147 -17.20 -6.15 1.53
N LYS A 148 -16.73 -6.37 2.77
CA LYS A 148 -17.27 -7.39 3.68
C LYS A 148 -18.73 -7.08 4.07
N GLY A 149 -19.03 -5.80 4.33
CA GLY A 149 -20.39 -5.34 4.65
C GLY A 149 -21.40 -5.55 3.52
N TYR A 150 -20.91 -5.50 2.27
CA TYR A 150 -21.74 -5.77 1.08
C TYR A 150 -21.76 -7.26 0.66
N GLY A 151 -21.09 -8.14 1.41
CA GLY A 151 -21.02 -9.56 1.06
C GLY A 151 -20.17 -9.88 -0.15
N LEU A 152 -19.29 -8.96 -0.58
CA LEU A 152 -18.42 -9.13 -1.75
C LEU A 152 -17.11 -9.87 -1.43
N VAL A 153 -16.84 -10.12 -0.16
CA VAL A 153 -15.69 -10.87 0.32
C VAL A 153 -16.17 -11.92 1.28
N GLU A 154 -15.78 -13.17 1.02
CA GLU A 154 -16.06 -14.35 1.84
C GLU A 154 -14.78 -14.74 2.60
N GLU A 155 -14.94 -15.09 3.88
CA GLU A 155 -13.88 -15.68 4.70
C GLU A 155 -13.96 -17.20 4.58
N ILE A 156 -13.00 -17.80 3.87
CA ILE A 156 -12.99 -19.25 3.62
C ILE A 156 -12.24 -20.06 4.67
N LEU A 157 -11.27 -19.45 5.32
CA LEU A 157 -10.55 -19.93 6.51
C LEU A 157 -10.24 -18.73 7.39
N GLU A 158 -9.90 -18.94 8.64
CA GLU A 158 -9.55 -17.87 9.57
C GLU A 158 -8.48 -16.93 9.00
N GLY A 159 -8.86 -15.67 8.77
CA GLY A 159 -7.98 -14.63 8.21
C GLY A 159 -7.71 -14.73 6.70
N ILE A 160 -8.33 -15.66 5.98
CA ILE A 160 -8.17 -15.83 4.53
C ILE A 160 -9.47 -15.49 3.82
N TYR A 161 -9.39 -14.46 3.01
CA TYR A 161 -10.51 -13.85 2.32
C TYR A 161 -10.45 -14.04 0.81
N VAL A 162 -11.59 -14.33 0.20
CA VAL A 162 -11.75 -14.50 -1.25
C VAL A 162 -12.80 -13.51 -1.74
N LEU A 163 -12.60 -12.94 -2.92
CA LEU A 163 -13.59 -12.11 -3.59
C LEU A 163 -14.76 -13.01 -4.04
N ALA A 164 -15.96 -12.76 -3.50
CA ALA A 164 -17.15 -13.56 -3.79
C ALA A 164 -17.67 -13.30 -5.21
N ASP A 165 -17.63 -12.06 -5.67
CA ASP A 165 -18.10 -11.65 -6.99
C ASP A 165 -16.93 -11.20 -7.87
N ARG A 166 -16.65 -12.02 -8.91
CA ARG A 166 -15.61 -11.75 -9.90
C ARG A 166 -15.85 -10.48 -10.72
N SER A 167 -17.09 -10.01 -10.87
CA SER A 167 -17.40 -8.80 -11.63
C SER A 167 -16.70 -7.56 -11.08
N GLN A 168 -16.35 -7.56 -9.79
CA GLN A 168 -15.62 -6.49 -9.12
C GLN A 168 -14.13 -6.41 -9.52
N TYR A 169 -13.62 -7.38 -10.28
CA TYR A 169 -12.21 -7.39 -10.70
C TYR A 169 -12.07 -7.31 -12.22
N ASN A 170 -11.25 -6.37 -12.66
CA ASN A 170 -10.89 -6.20 -14.07
C ASN A 170 -9.37 -6.30 -14.24
N LYS A 171 -8.91 -7.10 -15.21
CA LYS A 171 -7.46 -7.31 -15.44
C LYS A 171 -6.70 -6.02 -15.75
N ALA A 172 -7.33 -5.04 -16.39
CA ALA A 172 -6.70 -3.78 -16.77
C ALA A 172 -6.69 -2.74 -15.66
N THR A 173 -7.74 -2.70 -14.82
CA THR A 173 -7.94 -1.67 -13.78
C THR A 173 -7.82 -2.20 -12.35
N GLY A 174 -7.82 -3.53 -12.17
CA GLY A 174 -7.75 -4.17 -10.86
C GLY A 174 -9.12 -4.31 -10.20
N LEU A 175 -9.13 -4.36 -8.86
CA LEU A 175 -10.32 -4.46 -8.04
C LEU A 175 -11.02 -3.10 -7.99
N SER A 176 -12.31 -3.06 -8.39
CA SER A 176 -13.15 -1.88 -8.23
C SER A 176 -13.69 -1.81 -6.82
N LEU A 177 -13.58 -0.62 -6.22
CA LEU A 177 -14.17 -0.29 -4.92
C LEU A 177 -15.39 0.63 -5.08
N ASP A 178 -15.73 0.97 -6.33
CA ASP A 178 -16.81 1.87 -6.63
C ASP A 178 -18.17 1.14 -6.55
N ASN A 179 -19.10 1.72 -5.82
CA ASN A 179 -20.44 1.18 -5.59
C ASN A 179 -21.37 1.34 -6.81
N HIS A 180 -20.85 1.47 -8.01
CA HIS A 180 -21.65 1.71 -9.23
C HIS A 180 -22.74 0.64 -9.46
N TRP A 181 -22.51 -0.59 -9.00
CA TRP A 181 -23.47 -1.67 -9.10
C TRP A 181 -24.64 -1.58 -8.07
N LEU A 182 -24.46 -0.85 -6.95
CA LEU A 182 -25.54 -0.62 -5.99
C LEU A 182 -26.61 0.31 -6.56
N GLU A 183 -26.25 1.24 -7.42
CA GLU A 183 -27.20 2.13 -8.08
C GLU A 183 -28.06 1.37 -9.10
N GLU A 184 -27.49 0.35 -9.77
CA GLU A 184 -28.25 -0.49 -10.71
C GLU A 184 -29.23 -1.45 -9.98
N VAL A 185 -28.87 -1.96 -8.80
CA VAL A 185 -29.72 -2.89 -8.02
C VAL A 185 -30.83 -2.15 -7.26
N LEU A 186 -30.62 -0.89 -6.89
CA LEU A 186 -31.63 -0.08 -6.19
C LEU A 186 -32.63 0.62 -7.14
N MET A 187 -32.43 0.51 -8.47
CA MET A 187 -33.36 1.03 -9.48
C MET A 187 -34.31 -0.04 -10.05
N ILE A 188 -34.41 -1.21 -9.43
CA ILE A 188 -35.44 -2.23 -9.66
C ILE A 188 -36.41 -2.22 -8.47
#